data_e837456930776e5b4c0300bad6500de4
#
_entry.id   e837456930776e5b4c0300bad6500de4
#
_cell.length_a   1.000
_cell.length_b   1.000
_cell.length_c   1.000
_cell.angle_alpha   90.00
_cell.angle_beta   90.00
_cell.angle_gamma   90.00
#
_symmetry.space_group_name_H-M   'P 1'
#
loop_
_entity.id
_entity.type
_entity.pdbx_description
1 polymer ?
#
loop_
_entity_poly.entity_id
_entity_poly.type
_entity_poly.pdbx_seq_one_letter_code
_entity_poly.pdbx_strand_id
1 'polypeptide(L)'
;MTIDTHCHYDMMENPTDYISKAESHGDIIIGMTNLPSHYRMGKAHVVGYKHIRLSLGFHPQLAATSQHELPMFDTLINFTSYIGEIGLDFSSAYSNSKDIQIKSLRHILSKISGDTHKLVSVHSRKAEKELLALLLEYRIPNVIFHWYSGSISLITNIVSAGYYFSVNEAMTKSANGRKILSTIPKERILTESDAPYNKHYNIRNTLEYLNMSEYEIYQNFRCLINRMKY
;
A
#
# COMPACT_ATOMS: atom_id res chain seq x y z
N MET A 1 -9.67 -18.09 -0.26
CA MET A 1 -9.78 -16.62 -0.52
C MET A 1 -8.59 -15.96 0.12
N THR A 2 -7.63 -15.51 -0.66
CA THR A 2 -6.50 -14.72 -0.17
C THR A 2 -6.78 -13.23 -0.25
N ILE A 3 -6.04 -12.43 0.50
CA ILE A 3 -6.10 -10.97 0.45
C ILE A 3 -4.72 -10.44 0.14
N ASP A 4 -4.61 -9.72 -0.96
CA ASP A 4 -3.41 -9.05 -1.42
C ASP A 4 -3.67 -7.54 -1.42
N THR A 5 -3.20 -6.86 -0.38
CA THR A 5 -3.45 -5.44 -0.21
C THR A 5 -2.44 -4.53 -0.88
N HIS A 6 -1.44 -5.12 -1.59
CA HIS A 6 -0.46 -4.37 -2.36
C HIS A 6 0.16 -5.23 -3.46
N CYS A 7 -0.28 -5.00 -4.69
CA CYS A 7 0.16 -5.75 -5.88
C CYS A 7 0.20 -4.81 -7.10
N HIS A 8 1.28 -4.84 -7.86
CA HIS A 8 1.41 -4.10 -9.12
C HIS A 8 1.04 -5.01 -10.31
N TYR A 9 -0.19 -5.52 -10.33
CA TYR A 9 -0.61 -6.42 -11.39
C TYR A 9 -0.60 -5.77 -12.77
N ASP A 10 -0.72 -4.44 -12.86
CA ASP A 10 -0.59 -3.66 -14.10
C ASP A 10 0.80 -3.77 -14.75
N MET A 11 1.81 -4.18 -13.98
CA MET A 11 3.19 -4.40 -14.43
C MET A 11 3.48 -5.87 -14.76
N MET A 12 2.49 -6.77 -14.66
CA MET A 12 2.64 -8.17 -15.04
C MET A 12 2.51 -8.35 -16.55
N GLU A 13 3.04 -9.47 -17.07
CA GLU A 13 2.98 -9.81 -18.50
C GLU A 13 1.54 -9.92 -19.00
N ASN A 14 0.63 -10.52 -18.19
CA ASN A 14 -0.77 -10.71 -18.51
C ASN A 14 -1.68 -10.21 -17.37
N PRO A 15 -1.86 -8.88 -17.20
CA PRO A 15 -2.60 -8.30 -16.09
C PRO A 15 -4.04 -8.79 -16.02
N THR A 16 -4.73 -8.82 -17.17
CA THR A 16 -6.14 -9.21 -17.25
C THR A 16 -6.36 -10.67 -16.84
N ASP A 17 -5.51 -11.58 -17.27
CA ASP A 17 -5.58 -12.99 -16.89
C ASP A 17 -5.37 -13.17 -15.38
N TYR A 18 -4.40 -12.44 -14.82
CA TYR A 18 -4.11 -12.46 -13.38
C TYR A 18 -5.31 -12.04 -12.55
N ILE A 19 -5.90 -10.87 -12.84
CA ILE A 19 -7.05 -10.38 -12.05
C ILE A 19 -8.32 -11.20 -12.30
N SER A 20 -8.53 -11.73 -13.50
CA SER A 20 -9.68 -12.60 -13.80
C SER A 20 -9.63 -13.92 -13.02
N LYS A 21 -8.43 -14.52 -12.90
CA LYS A 21 -8.23 -15.71 -12.07
C LYS A 21 -8.46 -15.40 -10.60
N ALA A 22 -7.91 -14.31 -10.07
CA ALA A 22 -8.12 -13.90 -8.71
C ALA A 22 -9.61 -13.67 -8.39
N GLU A 23 -10.33 -12.94 -9.26
CA GLU A 23 -11.78 -12.73 -9.12
C GLU A 23 -12.56 -14.05 -9.11
N SER A 24 -12.20 -15.00 -9.99
CA SER A 24 -12.89 -16.31 -10.05
C SER A 24 -12.68 -17.17 -8.80
N HIS A 25 -11.55 -16.98 -8.11
CA HIS A 25 -11.24 -17.62 -6.82
C HIS A 25 -11.83 -16.86 -5.63
N GLY A 26 -12.38 -15.67 -5.84
CA GLY A 26 -12.85 -14.78 -4.80
C GLY A 26 -11.72 -14.13 -3.99
N ASP A 27 -10.51 -14.06 -4.55
CA ASP A 27 -9.36 -13.42 -3.91
C ASP A 27 -9.48 -11.90 -3.99
N ILE A 28 -9.18 -11.20 -2.91
CA ILE A 28 -9.24 -9.74 -2.85
C ILE A 28 -7.87 -9.19 -3.24
N ILE A 29 -7.83 -8.31 -4.26
CA ILE A 29 -6.61 -7.62 -4.67
C ILE A 29 -6.84 -6.11 -4.67
N ILE A 30 -5.95 -5.39 -3.98
CA ILE A 30 -5.80 -3.94 -4.13
C ILE A 30 -4.54 -3.70 -4.98
N GLY A 31 -4.77 -3.42 -6.26
CA GLY A 31 -3.70 -3.10 -7.19
C GLY A 31 -3.17 -1.70 -6.96
N MET A 32 -1.85 -1.54 -6.98
CA MET A 32 -1.16 -0.27 -6.90
C MET A 32 -0.80 0.23 -8.29
N THR A 33 -0.79 1.54 -8.47
CA THR A 33 -0.20 2.16 -9.65
C THR A 33 0.92 3.13 -9.27
N ASN A 34 1.90 3.27 -10.15
CA ASN A 34 3.04 4.14 -9.88
C ASN A 34 2.78 5.61 -10.26
N LEU A 35 1.85 5.87 -11.17
CA LEU A 35 1.53 7.22 -11.66
C LEU A 35 0.03 7.36 -11.94
N PRO A 36 -0.51 8.60 -11.88
CA PRO A 36 -1.91 8.89 -12.25
C PRO A 36 -2.30 8.44 -13.65
N SER A 37 -1.38 8.53 -14.62
CA SER A 37 -1.58 8.03 -15.98
C SER A 37 -1.81 6.52 -16.02
N HIS A 38 -1.09 5.74 -15.21
CA HIS A 38 -1.28 4.29 -15.10
C HIS A 38 -2.67 3.98 -14.53
N TYR A 39 -3.08 4.69 -13.47
CA TYR A 39 -4.45 4.55 -12.94
C TYR A 39 -5.50 4.87 -13.99
N ARG A 40 -5.35 5.98 -14.73
CA ARG A 40 -6.28 6.39 -15.79
C ARG A 40 -6.44 5.31 -16.87
N MET A 41 -5.34 4.68 -17.27
CA MET A 41 -5.35 3.57 -18.23
C MET A 41 -5.98 2.31 -17.64
N GLY A 42 -5.61 1.96 -16.40
CA GLY A 42 -5.99 0.69 -15.77
C GLY A 42 -7.43 0.64 -15.25
N LYS A 43 -8.02 1.79 -14.85
CA LYS A 43 -9.32 1.81 -14.16
C LYS A 43 -10.47 1.17 -14.94
N ALA A 44 -10.46 1.25 -16.27
CA ALA A 44 -11.50 0.65 -17.10
C ALA A 44 -11.47 -0.88 -17.05
N HIS A 45 -10.30 -1.48 -16.81
CA HIS A 45 -10.11 -2.93 -16.79
C HIS A 45 -10.61 -3.59 -15.50
N VAL A 46 -10.92 -2.80 -14.46
CA VAL A 46 -11.43 -3.32 -13.18
C VAL A 46 -12.91 -3.06 -12.96
N VAL A 47 -13.57 -2.45 -13.95
CA VAL A 47 -15.01 -2.21 -13.89
C VAL A 47 -15.76 -3.55 -13.92
N GLY A 48 -16.66 -3.75 -12.94
CA GLY A 48 -17.44 -4.98 -12.83
C GLY A 48 -16.84 -6.06 -11.93
N TYR A 49 -15.55 -5.99 -11.60
CA TYR A 49 -14.96 -6.89 -10.61
C TYR A 49 -15.44 -6.55 -9.20
N LYS A 50 -15.75 -7.57 -8.40
CA LYS A 50 -16.23 -7.42 -7.02
C LYS A 50 -15.07 -7.33 -6.02
N HIS A 51 -13.99 -8.06 -6.29
CA HIS A 51 -12.88 -8.27 -5.37
C HIS A 51 -11.60 -7.53 -5.78
N ILE A 52 -11.55 -7.02 -7.01
CA ILE A 52 -10.36 -6.32 -7.52
C ILE A 52 -10.58 -4.82 -7.45
N ARG A 53 -9.59 -4.10 -6.92
CA ARG A 53 -9.56 -2.63 -6.86
C ARG A 53 -8.25 -2.12 -7.43
N LEU A 54 -8.29 -0.91 -7.98
CA LEU A 54 -7.10 -0.22 -8.45
C LEU A 54 -6.93 1.07 -7.67
N SER A 55 -5.71 1.32 -7.19
CA SER A 55 -5.35 2.49 -6.40
C SER A 55 -4.71 3.57 -7.26
N LEU A 56 -5.03 4.82 -6.98
CA LEU A 56 -4.42 5.98 -7.61
C LEU A 56 -3.07 6.28 -6.94
N GLY A 57 -1.98 6.05 -7.67
CA GLY A 57 -0.63 6.20 -7.18
C GLY A 57 0.10 7.45 -7.69
N PHE A 58 1.16 7.80 -6.94
CA PHE A 58 2.24 8.70 -7.32
C PHE A 58 3.48 8.26 -6.56
N HIS A 59 4.21 7.31 -7.14
CA HIS A 59 5.31 6.63 -6.47
C HIS A 59 6.47 7.58 -6.17
N PRO A 60 7.04 7.58 -4.95
CA PRO A 60 8.08 8.55 -4.55
C PRO A 60 9.33 8.51 -5.43
N GLN A 61 9.71 7.35 -5.94
CA GLN A 61 10.87 7.20 -6.81
C GLN A 61 10.71 7.94 -8.16
N LEU A 62 9.48 8.20 -8.59
CA LEU A 62 9.16 8.93 -9.81
C LEU A 62 8.87 10.42 -9.57
N ALA A 63 8.89 10.87 -8.31
CA ALA A 63 8.51 12.23 -7.96
C ALA A 63 9.36 13.29 -8.67
N ALA A 64 10.66 13.07 -8.88
CA ALA A 64 11.54 14.04 -9.53
C ALA A 64 11.22 14.23 -11.02
N THR A 65 10.75 13.19 -11.70
CA THR A 65 10.53 13.20 -13.16
C THR A 65 9.08 13.43 -13.56
N SER A 66 8.13 13.20 -12.63
CA SER A 66 6.70 13.08 -12.96
C SER A 66 5.82 14.15 -12.31
N GLN A 67 6.41 15.30 -11.88
CA GLN A 67 5.64 16.40 -11.25
C GLN A 67 4.48 16.90 -12.13
N HIS A 68 4.61 16.78 -13.45
CA HIS A 68 3.59 17.17 -14.41
C HIS A 68 2.31 16.31 -14.33
N GLU A 69 2.35 15.17 -13.61
CA GLU A 69 1.18 14.31 -13.40
C GLU A 69 0.36 14.67 -12.14
N LEU A 70 0.86 15.52 -11.24
CA LEU A 70 0.10 15.93 -10.05
C LEU A 70 -1.26 16.59 -10.37
N PRO A 71 -1.41 17.44 -11.41
CA PRO A 71 -2.72 17.93 -11.77
C PRO A 71 -3.70 16.83 -12.21
N MET A 72 -3.20 15.75 -12.82
CA MET A 72 -4.01 14.58 -13.14
C MET A 72 -4.42 13.82 -11.88
N PHE A 73 -3.52 13.69 -10.91
CA PHE A 73 -3.84 13.12 -9.59
C PHE A 73 -5.03 13.87 -8.97
N ASP A 74 -4.98 15.21 -8.96
CA ASP A 74 -6.03 16.06 -8.40
C ASP A 74 -7.40 15.85 -9.08
N THR A 75 -7.40 15.58 -10.39
CA THR A 75 -8.65 15.31 -11.13
C THR A 75 -9.20 13.92 -10.86
N LEU A 76 -8.34 12.95 -10.58
CA LEU A 76 -8.71 11.53 -10.44
C LEU A 76 -9.07 11.13 -9.01
N ILE A 77 -8.61 11.87 -8.00
CA ILE A 77 -8.71 11.50 -6.59
C ILE A 77 -10.15 11.31 -6.09
N ASN A 78 -11.10 12.03 -6.68
CA ASN A 78 -12.51 11.92 -6.30
C ASN A 78 -13.22 10.68 -6.88
N PHE A 79 -12.57 9.96 -7.80
CA PHE A 79 -13.13 8.79 -8.45
C PHE A 79 -12.68 7.45 -7.85
N THR A 80 -11.88 7.48 -6.78
CA THR A 80 -11.43 6.27 -6.09
C THR A 80 -11.35 6.47 -4.59
N SER A 81 -11.63 5.41 -3.85
CA SER A 81 -11.35 5.34 -2.41
C SER A 81 -9.98 4.74 -2.08
N TYR A 82 -9.23 4.29 -3.08
CA TYR A 82 -7.95 3.61 -2.90
C TYR A 82 -6.82 4.48 -3.44
N ILE A 83 -5.89 4.84 -2.58
CA ILE A 83 -4.72 5.66 -2.88
C ILE A 83 -3.45 4.83 -2.65
N GLY A 84 -2.61 4.74 -3.67
CA GLY A 84 -1.36 3.98 -3.57
C GLY A 84 -0.84 3.54 -4.97
N GLU A 85 0.42 3.43 -5.10
CA GLU A 85 1.44 3.61 -4.07
C GLU A 85 1.88 5.08 -4.00
N ILE A 86 1.88 5.64 -2.80
CA ILE A 86 2.43 6.98 -2.52
C ILE A 86 3.42 6.86 -1.34
N GLY A 87 4.18 7.89 -1.04
CA GLY A 87 5.05 7.86 0.15
C GLY A 87 6.40 8.51 -0.05
N LEU A 88 7.44 7.95 0.63
CA LEU A 88 8.81 8.47 0.62
C LEU A 88 9.82 7.34 0.47
N ASP A 89 10.84 7.55 -0.35
CA ASP A 89 12.03 6.71 -0.48
C ASP A 89 13.31 7.53 -0.34
N PHE A 90 13.98 7.42 0.81
CA PHE A 90 15.25 8.11 1.08
C PHE A 90 16.45 7.18 0.96
N SER A 91 16.31 6.05 0.27
CA SER A 91 17.44 5.20 -0.07
C SER A 91 18.47 5.96 -0.91
N SER A 92 19.70 5.46 -0.95
CA SER A 92 20.82 6.14 -1.63
C SER A 92 20.53 6.49 -3.09
N ALA A 93 19.80 5.64 -3.79
CA ALA A 93 19.41 5.85 -5.19
C ALA A 93 18.49 7.08 -5.39
N TYR A 94 17.70 7.45 -4.38
CA TYR A 94 16.70 8.52 -4.46
C TYR A 94 16.95 9.67 -3.48
N SER A 95 18.12 9.68 -2.83
CA SER A 95 18.46 10.68 -1.81
C SER A 95 18.47 12.12 -2.32
N ASN A 96 18.76 12.33 -3.60
CA ASN A 96 18.79 13.67 -4.23
C ASN A 96 17.38 14.22 -4.53
N SER A 97 16.34 13.39 -4.41
CA SER A 97 14.94 13.79 -4.69
C SER A 97 14.08 13.97 -3.41
N LYS A 98 14.68 13.96 -2.22
CA LYS A 98 13.94 14.04 -0.95
C LYS A 98 12.96 15.20 -0.89
N ASP A 99 13.43 16.40 -1.20
CA ASP A 99 12.61 17.61 -1.09
C ASP A 99 11.41 17.57 -2.05
N ILE A 100 11.63 17.07 -3.27
CA ILE A 100 10.56 16.96 -4.25
C ILE A 100 9.58 15.84 -3.87
N GLN A 101 10.05 14.74 -3.30
CA GLN A 101 9.20 13.68 -2.76
C GLN A 101 8.31 14.22 -1.61
N ILE A 102 8.89 14.93 -0.64
CA ILE A 102 8.16 15.54 0.46
C ILE A 102 7.13 16.55 -0.06
N LYS A 103 7.52 17.42 -0.99
CA LYS A 103 6.61 18.39 -1.61
C LYS A 103 5.43 17.72 -2.28
N SER A 104 5.68 16.68 -3.07
CA SER A 104 4.64 15.92 -3.77
C SER A 104 3.72 15.20 -2.79
N LEU A 105 4.29 14.56 -1.77
CA LEU A 105 3.51 13.87 -0.76
C LEU A 105 2.62 14.86 0.04
N ARG A 106 3.16 16.00 0.47
CA ARG A 106 2.38 17.07 1.13
C ARG A 106 1.22 17.55 0.26
N HIS A 107 1.47 17.74 -1.05
CA HIS A 107 0.42 18.09 -1.99
C HIS A 107 -0.70 17.03 -1.99
N ILE A 108 -0.36 15.76 -2.16
CA ILE A 108 -1.32 14.64 -2.18
C ILE A 108 -2.08 14.54 -0.85
N LEU A 109 -1.37 14.55 0.28
CA LEU A 109 -1.98 14.43 1.60
C LEU A 109 -2.93 15.59 1.92
N SER A 110 -2.62 16.81 1.41
CA SER A 110 -3.52 17.96 1.57
C SER A 110 -4.89 17.76 0.90
N LYS A 111 -4.96 16.96 -0.17
CA LYS A 111 -6.21 16.65 -0.89
C LYS A 111 -7.09 15.61 -0.20
N ILE A 112 -6.50 14.79 0.67
CA ILE A 112 -7.19 13.71 1.38
C ILE A 112 -7.13 13.88 2.91
N SER A 113 -6.76 15.07 3.37
CA SER A 113 -6.65 15.38 4.80
C SER A 113 -7.97 15.13 5.54
N GLY A 114 -7.95 14.24 6.53
CA GLY A 114 -9.12 13.87 7.31
C GLY A 114 -10.21 13.09 6.54
N ASP A 115 -9.97 12.71 5.28
CA ASP A 115 -10.96 11.97 4.49
C ASP A 115 -11.02 10.50 4.93
N THR A 116 -12.08 10.15 5.65
CA THR A 116 -12.31 8.79 6.15
C THR A 116 -12.66 7.78 5.05
N HIS A 117 -13.03 8.24 3.85
CA HIS A 117 -13.38 7.36 2.73
C HIS A 117 -12.18 6.91 1.90
N LYS A 118 -10.96 7.31 2.28
CA LYS A 118 -9.73 6.92 1.59
C LYS A 118 -8.96 5.87 2.38
N LEU A 119 -8.49 4.84 1.68
CA LEU A 119 -7.51 3.88 2.14
C LEU A 119 -6.20 4.16 1.42
N VAL A 120 -5.12 4.31 2.18
CA VAL A 120 -3.82 4.74 1.65
C VAL A 120 -2.77 3.67 1.89
N SER A 121 -2.16 3.15 0.83
CA SER A 121 -0.99 2.27 0.91
C SER A 121 0.28 3.07 0.66
N VAL A 122 1.24 2.96 1.60
CA VAL A 122 2.40 3.85 1.60
C VAL A 122 3.74 3.12 1.52
N HIS A 123 4.60 3.63 0.64
CA HIS A 123 6.03 3.33 0.55
C HIS A 123 6.81 4.13 1.60
N SER A 124 7.68 3.49 2.40
CA SER A 124 8.30 4.15 3.55
C SER A 124 9.81 3.95 3.68
N ARG A 125 10.49 3.55 2.59
CA ARG A 125 11.88 3.11 2.64
C ARG A 125 12.86 4.20 3.11
N LYS A 126 13.54 3.97 4.27
CA LYS A 126 14.49 4.92 4.90
C LYS A 126 13.88 6.28 5.26
N ALA A 127 12.55 6.39 5.26
CA ALA A 127 11.79 7.61 5.50
C ALA A 127 10.62 7.41 6.45
N GLU A 128 10.58 6.32 7.18
CA GLU A 128 9.42 5.85 7.93
C GLU A 128 8.97 6.85 9.00
N LYS A 129 9.94 7.48 9.69
CA LYS A 129 9.66 8.50 10.73
C LYS A 129 9.07 9.77 10.12
N GLU A 130 9.67 10.25 9.02
CA GLU A 130 9.21 11.43 8.30
C GLU A 130 7.81 11.20 7.71
N LEU A 131 7.61 10.05 7.10
CA LEU A 131 6.32 9.66 6.56
C LEU A 131 5.24 9.62 7.64
N LEU A 132 5.51 8.97 8.78
CA LEU A 132 4.56 8.91 9.90
C LEU A 132 4.20 10.32 10.39
N ALA A 133 5.18 11.21 10.52
CA ALA A 133 4.94 12.60 10.94
C ALA A 133 4.00 13.33 9.97
N LEU A 134 4.19 13.18 8.65
CA LEU A 134 3.33 13.77 7.64
C LEU A 134 1.91 13.18 7.66
N LEU A 135 1.77 11.86 7.79
CA LEU A 135 0.46 11.21 7.88
C LEU A 135 -0.35 11.70 9.09
N LEU A 136 0.32 11.93 10.23
CA LEU A 136 -0.30 12.49 11.44
C LEU A 136 -0.64 13.97 11.27
N GLU A 137 0.27 14.77 10.70
CA GLU A 137 0.08 16.21 10.41
C GLU A 137 -1.19 16.42 9.56
N TYR A 138 -1.38 15.60 8.51
CA TYR A 138 -2.54 15.66 7.63
C TYR A 138 -3.73 14.83 8.10
N ARG A 139 -3.65 14.19 9.27
CA ARG A 139 -4.73 13.38 9.89
C ARG A 139 -5.28 12.32 8.95
N ILE A 140 -4.40 11.60 8.26
CA ILE A 140 -4.83 10.52 7.36
C ILE A 140 -5.32 9.32 8.19
N PRO A 141 -6.59 8.88 8.06
CA PRO A 141 -7.15 7.94 9.03
C PRO A 141 -6.85 6.46 8.74
N ASN A 142 -6.84 6.06 7.47
CA ASN A 142 -6.73 4.66 7.08
C ASN A 142 -5.48 4.43 6.24
N VAL A 143 -4.43 3.90 6.88
CA VAL A 143 -3.11 3.72 6.24
C VAL A 143 -2.62 2.29 6.41
N ILE A 144 -2.03 1.76 5.33
CA ILE A 144 -1.27 0.52 5.31
C ILE A 144 0.19 0.87 5.00
N PHE A 145 1.09 0.58 5.93
CA PHE A 145 2.53 0.59 5.68
C PHE A 145 2.89 -0.71 4.94
N HIS A 146 3.13 -0.60 3.64
CA HIS A 146 3.50 -1.76 2.84
C HIS A 146 4.97 -2.10 3.05
N TRP A 147 5.30 -3.39 3.06
CA TRP A 147 6.65 -3.95 3.19
C TRP A 147 7.55 -3.15 4.14
N TYR A 148 7.06 -2.89 5.34
CA TYR A 148 7.77 -2.06 6.31
C TYR A 148 9.16 -2.63 6.63
N SER A 149 10.19 -1.80 6.53
CA SER A 149 11.60 -2.18 6.76
C SER A 149 12.33 -1.28 7.78
N GLY A 150 11.59 -0.40 8.43
CA GLY A 150 12.11 0.60 9.38
C GLY A 150 12.44 0.05 10.76
N SER A 151 12.60 0.96 11.72
CA SER A 151 12.97 0.60 13.09
C SER A 151 11.80 -0.07 13.83
N ILE A 152 12.12 -1.06 14.67
CA ILE A 152 11.15 -1.75 15.52
C ILE A 152 10.49 -0.77 16.50
N SER A 153 11.24 0.20 17.02
CA SER A 153 10.71 1.20 17.96
C SER A 153 9.59 2.08 17.36
N LEU A 154 9.54 2.23 16.05
CA LEU A 154 8.50 3.03 15.39
C LEU A 154 7.19 2.26 15.22
N ILE A 155 7.20 0.92 15.27
CA ILE A 155 6.01 0.07 15.08
C ILE A 155 4.93 0.45 16.09
N THR A 156 5.29 0.65 17.37
CA THR A 156 4.34 1.05 18.41
C THR A 156 3.63 2.37 18.05
N ASN A 157 4.35 3.35 17.53
CA ASN A 157 3.77 4.64 17.12
C ASN A 157 2.82 4.48 15.94
N ILE A 158 3.18 3.67 14.94
CA ILE A 158 2.34 3.36 13.77
C ILE A 158 1.05 2.63 14.22
N VAL A 159 1.17 1.65 15.13
CA VAL A 159 0.04 0.93 15.70
C VAL A 159 -0.87 1.88 16.51
N SER A 160 -0.28 2.75 17.34
CA SER A 160 -1.02 3.74 18.14
C SER A 160 -1.76 4.77 17.28
N ALA A 161 -1.26 5.07 16.09
CA ALA A 161 -1.96 5.87 15.09
C ALA A 161 -3.15 5.12 14.44
N GLY A 162 -3.34 3.84 14.75
CA GLY A 162 -4.41 3.01 14.22
C GLY A 162 -4.10 2.38 12.87
N TYR A 163 -2.86 2.47 12.38
CA TYR A 163 -2.43 2.01 11.06
C TYR A 163 -2.15 0.51 11.01
N TYR A 164 -2.10 -0.02 9.79
CA TYR A 164 -1.87 -1.42 9.49
C TYR A 164 -0.53 -1.60 8.77
N PHE A 165 -0.08 -2.85 8.72
CA PHE A 165 1.08 -3.28 7.95
C PHE A 165 0.66 -4.35 6.97
N SER A 166 1.03 -4.23 5.72
CA SER A 166 0.99 -5.37 4.81
C SER A 166 2.36 -6.03 4.75
N VAL A 167 2.36 -7.35 4.83
CA VAL A 167 3.56 -8.16 4.98
C VAL A 167 3.63 -9.24 3.92
N ASN A 168 4.85 -9.57 3.50
CA ASN A 168 5.11 -10.49 2.40
C ASN A 168 6.13 -11.58 2.76
N GLU A 169 6.26 -12.56 1.89
CA GLU A 169 7.17 -13.70 2.07
C GLU A 169 8.65 -13.29 2.18
N ALA A 170 9.09 -12.21 1.52
CA ALA A 170 10.48 -11.75 1.63
C ALA A 170 10.82 -11.30 3.06
N MET A 171 9.86 -10.74 3.80
CA MET A 171 10.06 -10.40 5.21
C MET A 171 10.31 -11.63 6.07
N THR A 172 9.68 -12.75 5.79
CA THR A 172 9.87 -14.01 6.56
C THR A 172 11.28 -14.60 6.36
N LYS A 173 11.94 -14.26 5.25
CA LYS A 173 13.26 -14.79 4.87
C LYS A 173 14.43 -13.94 5.41
N SER A 174 14.19 -12.68 5.77
CA SER A 174 15.23 -11.79 6.28
C SER A 174 15.24 -11.72 7.81
N ALA A 175 16.43 -11.61 8.43
CA ALA A 175 16.55 -11.49 9.88
C ALA A 175 15.83 -10.23 10.43
N ASN A 176 15.94 -9.09 9.72
CA ASN A 176 15.25 -7.86 10.10
C ASN A 176 13.74 -8.00 9.93
N GLY A 177 13.28 -8.55 8.81
CA GLY A 177 11.86 -8.79 8.55
C GLY A 177 11.23 -9.67 9.64
N ARG A 178 11.87 -10.77 10.04
CA ARG A 178 11.37 -11.63 11.13
C ARG A 178 11.24 -10.89 12.45
N LYS A 179 12.19 -10.00 12.80
CA LYS A 179 12.07 -9.16 14.01
C LYS A 179 10.89 -8.19 13.91
N ILE A 180 10.68 -7.58 12.75
CA ILE A 180 9.54 -6.70 12.50
C ILE A 180 8.24 -7.50 12.65
N LEU A 181 8.11 -8.64 11.95
CA LEU A 181 6.92 -9.49 12.00
C LEU A 181 6.57 -9.94 13.42
N SER A 182 7.56 -10.27 14.25
CA SER A 182 7.32 -10.65 15.65
C SER A 182 6.89 -9.50 16.57
N THR A 183 7.04 -8.25 16.12
CA THR A 183 6.70 -7.05 16.90
C THR A 183 5.33 -6.48 16.52
N ILE A 184 4.87 -6.69 15.28
CA ILE A 184 3.58 -6.19 14.82
C ILE A 184 2.46 -7.01 15.47
N PRO A 185 1.47 -6.38 16.15
CA PRO A 185 0.30 -7.07 16.65
C PRO A 185 -0.47 -7.79 15.53
N LYS A 186 -0.90 -9.02 15.76
CA LYS A 186 -1.58 -9.84 14.75
C LYS A 186 -2.80 -9.13 14.12
N GLU A 187 -3.55 -8.39 14.92
CA GLU A 187 -4.73 -7.61 14.48
C GLU A 187 -4.40 -6.39 13.59
N ARG A 188 -3.11 -6.11 13.39
CA ARG A 188 -2.61 -5.03 12.52
C ARG A 188 -1.90 -5.56 11.27
N ILE A 189 -1.87 -6.87 11.08
CA ILE A 189 -1.24 -7.51 9.94
C ILE A 189 -2.28 -7.71 8.83
N LEU A 190 -1.90 -7.31 7.63
CA LEU A 190 -2.50 -7.67 6.35
C LEU A 190 -1.43 -8.38 5.51
N THR A 191 -1.84 -9.00 4.42
CA THR A 191 -0.93 -9.68 3.50
C THR A 191 -0.79 -8.92 2.19
N GLU A 192 0.36 -9.06 1.55
CA GLU A 192 0.65 -8.53 0.23
C GLU A 192 1.56 -9.45 -0.57
N SER A 193 1.56 -9.30 -1.87
CA SER A 193 2.54 -9.93 -2.76
C SER A 193 3.68 -9.01 -3.14
N ASP A 194 3.39 -7.76 -3.38
CA ASP A 194 4.25 -6.79 -4.06
C ASP A 194 4.76 -7.31 -5.42
N ALA A 195 3.98 -8.17 -6.03
CA ALA A 195 4.29 -8.73 -7.35
C ALA A 195 4.09 -7.68 -8.45
N PRO A 196 4.92 -7.65 -9.47
CA PRO A 196 6.04 -8.56 -9.77
C PRO A 196 7.39 -8.15 -9.20
N TYR A 197 7.48 -7.06 -8.42
CA TYR A 197 8.74 -6.56 -7.87
C TYR A 197 9.36 -7.51 -6.84
N ASN A 198 8.51 -8.18 -6.05
CA ASN A 198 8.95 -9.23 -5.15
C ASN A 198 8.93 -10.59 -5.88
N LYS A 199 10.09 -11.26 -5.96
CA LYS A 199 10.21 -12.61 -6.55
C LYS A 199 9.63 -13.71 -5.64
N HIS A 200 9.43 -13.41 -4.36
CA HIS A 200 8.91 -14.31 -3.34
C HIS A 200 7.57 -13.75 -2.85
N TYR A 201 6.49 -14.03 -3.56
CA TYR A 201 5.19 -13.42 -3.33
C TYR A 201 4.08 -14.42 -2.97
N ASN A 202 4.45 -15.58 -2.44
CA ASN A 202 3.44 -16.55 -2.00
C ASN A 202 2.84 -16.16 -0.64
N ILE A 203 1.63 -15.62 -0.68
CA ILE A 203 0.89 -15.20 0.52
C ILE A 203 0.70 -16.36 1.51
N ARG A 204 0.48 -17.59 1.02
CA ARG A 204 0.30 -18.76 1.90
C ARG A 204 1.54 -19.06 2.74
N ASN A 205 2.73 -18.96 2.14
CA ASN A 205 3.99 -19.12 2.90
C ASN A 205 4.13 -18.04 3.99
N THR A 206 3.65 -16.82 3.73
CA THR A 206 3.61 -15.75 4.72
C THR A 206 2.67 -16.09 5.87
N LEU A 207 1.48 -16.60 5.58
CA LEU A 207 0.49 -17.01 6.57
C LEU A 207 0.99 -18.16 7.45
N GLU A 208 1.60 -19.17 6.83
CA GLU A 208 2.22 -20.30 7.56
C GLU A 208 3.29 -19.81 8.53
N TYR A 209 4.17 -18.93 8.08
CA TYR A 209 5.21 -18.35 8.95
C TYR A 209 4.62 -17.59 10.13
N LEU A 210 3.56 -16.79 9.91
CA LEU A 210 2.89 -15.99 10.92
C LEU A 210 2.01 -16.82 11.87
N ASN A 211 1.77 -18.09 11.53
CA ASN A 211 0.75 -18.90 12.16
C ASN A 211 -0.59 -18.14 12.25
N MET A 212 -1.04 -17.66 11.07
CA MET A 212 -2.30 -16.95 10.87
C MET A 212 -3.09 -17.59 9.71
N SER A 213 -4.39 -17.59 9.86
CA SER A 213 -5.33 -18.06 8.84
C SER A 213 -5.75 -16.95 7.89
N GLU A 214 -6.20 -17.31 6.69
CA GLU A 214 -6.85 -16.36 5.76
C GLU A 214 -8.05 -15.65 6.42
N TYR A 215 -8.76 -16.32 7.33
CA TYR A 215 -9.88 -15.72 8.05
C TYR A 215 -9.44 -14.60 8.99
N GLU A 216 -8.34 -14.75 9.73
CA GLU A 216 -7.81 -13.69 10.60
C GLU A 216 -7.40 -12.46 9.77
N ILE A 217 -6.73 -12.67 8.62
CA ILE A 217 -6.40 -11.56 7.70
C ILE A 217 -7.68 -10.91 7.18
N TYR A 218 -8.69 -11.68 6.81
CA TYR A 218 -9.98 -11.14 6.39
C TYR A 218 -10.65 -10.30 7.48
N GLN A 219 -10.61 -10.73 8.75
CA GLN A 219 -11.16 -9.93 9.84
C GLN A 219 -10.39 -8.62 10.03
N ASN A 220 -9.06 -8.64 9.95
CA ASN A 220 -8.23 -7.44 10.02
C ASN A 220 -8.57 -6.48 8.87
N PHE A 221 -8.64 -6.98 7.66
CA PHE A 221 -9.02 -6.20 6.47
C PHE A 221 -10.42 -5.62 6.59
N ARG A 222 -11.39 -6.43 7.03
CA ARG A 222 -12.76 -6.00 7.28
C ARG A 222 -12.83 -4.89 8.35
N CYS A 223 -12.05 -5.01 9.44
CA CYS A 223 -11.95 -3.95 10.45
C CYS A 223 -11.44 -2.64 9.85
N LEU A 224 -10.45 -2.69 8.97
CA LEU A 224 -9.93 -1.51 8.27
C LEU A 224 -10.97 -0.91 7.32
N ILE A 225 -11.57 -1.72 6.44
CA ILE A 225 -12.56 -1.25 5.45
C ILE A 225 -13.82 -0.69 6.11
N ASN A 226 -14.24 -1.25 7.25
CA ASN A 226 -15.41 -0.75 7.96
C ASN A 226 -15.20 0.69 8.49
N ARG A 227 -13.96 1.12 8.75
CA ARG A 227 -13.65 2.51 9.14
C ARG A 227 -13.88 3.51 8.01
N MET A 228 -13.87 3.05 6.75
CA MET A 228 -14.08 3.90 5.58
C MET A 228 -15.55 4.27 5.34
N LYS A 229 -16.48 3.72 6.09
CA LYS A 229 -17.93 3.87 5.85
C LYS A 229 -18.63 4.92 6.72
N TYR A 230 -17.88 5.55 7.66
CA TYR A 230 -18.52 6.44 8.64
C TYR A 230 -17.71 7.71 8.86
#